data_d7500da2ee2f93eb4deb87dddd592e13
#
_entry.id   d7500da2ee2f93eb4deb87dddd592e13
#
_cell.length_a   1.000
_cell.length_b   1.000
_cell.length_c   1.000
_cell.angle_alpha   90.00
_cell.angle_beta   90.00
_cell.angle_gamma   90.00
#
_symmetry.space_group_name_H-M   'P 1'
#
loop_
_entity.id
_entity.type
_entity.pdbx_description
1 polymer ?
#
loop_
_entity_poly.entity_id
_entity_poly.type
_entity_poly.pdbx_seq_one_letter_code
_entity_poly.pdbx_strand_id
1 'polypeptide(L)'
;MMPDMQQVGQAQTQQWAPEINAPVVLLENVSKTYGKIHALSEITLALSGGVTGILGMNGAGKSTLFNLLMGKLKPSSGSIKLFGTDPWKNPAPYAKIGFVPEHEKMHDWMTAHGFVSLFARLNGLTRDEARVEADRVLDFVGLTDVAHKQIGRYSKGMRQRVKIAHALVNDPDLIVLDEPLQGCDPLARTTIMNVIRELGKMGRTVLVSSHILHEIERITEQIVILHNGRLLALGNLHAIREKMDNIPHTISIGCENPKELAKDIINNNAVYGISFPRSDNLQVQTHNLNEVHRELPSLIVENGHIVNSIDNPDDDLESILNYLTGGFVS
;
A
#
# COMPACT_ATOMS: atom_id res chain seq x y z
N MET A 1 3.43 -35.59 -11.15
CA MET A 1 2.58 -35.72 -9.95
C MET A 1 2.72 -34.38 -9.23
N MET A 2 1.80 -33.46 -9.47
CA MET A 2 1.83 -32.09 -8.88
C MET A 2 1.39 -32.17 -7.42
N PRO A 3 2.06 -31.46 -6.50
CA PRO A 3 1.62 -31.42 -5.11
C PRO A 3 0.33 -30.58 -4.98
N ASP A 4 -0.54 -31.03 -4.11
CA ASP A 4 -1.90 -30.52 -3.87
C ASP A 4 -1.85 -29.09 -3.34
N MET A 5 -2.36 -28.14 -4.12
CA MET A 5 -2.38 -26.68 -3.84
C MET A 5 -3.20 -26.31 -2.60
N GLN A 6 -3.99 -27.22 -2.05
CA GLN A 6 -4.78 -26.97 -0.84
C GLN A 6 -3.93 -27.03 0.45
N GLN A 7 -2.78 -27.70 0.45
CA GLN A 7 -1.92 -27.80 1.63
C GLN A 7 -0.98 -26.60 1.82
N VAL A 8 -0.70 -25.82 0.78
CA VAL A 8 0.21 -24.67 0.87
C VAL A 8 -0.46 -23.46 1.56
N GLY A 9 -1.79 -23.32 1.45
CA GLY A 9 -2.53 -22.23 2.09
C GLY A 9 -2.75 -22.40 3.60
N GLN A 10 -2.81 -23.64 4.11
CA GLN A 10 -3.12 -23.90 5.52
C GLN A 10 -1.89 -23.93 6.43
N ALA A 11 -0.70 -24.23 5.90
CA ALA A 11 0.53 -24.31 6.69
C ALA A 11 1.16 -22.93 6.97
N GLN A 12 0.78 -21.88 6.25
CA GLN A 12 1.39 -20.55 6.38
C GLN A 12 0.66 -19.61 7.34
N THR A 13 -0.57 -19.90 7.72
CA THR A 13 -1.36 -19.09 8.67
C THR A 13 -0.98 -19.32 10.14
N GLN A 14 -0.27 -20.38 10.48
CA GLN A 14 0.05 -20.72 11.88
C GLN A 14 1.42 -20.22 12.37
N GLN A 15 2.32 -19.74 11.53
CA GLN A 15 3.69 -19.37 11.94
C GLN A 15 3.94 -17.88 12.20
N TRP A 16 2.95 -17.00 12.06
CA TRP A 16 3.10 -15.54 12.24
C TRP A 16 2.11 -14.96 13.25
N ALA A 17 1.92 -15.61 14.38
CA ALA A 17 1.33 -14.95 15.53
C ALA A 17 2.47 -14.48 16.46
N PRO A 18 2.87 -13.20 16.45
CA PRO A 18 3.58 -12.64 17.57
C PRO A 18 2.64 -12.72 18.79
N GLU A 19 3.16 -12.87 20.01
CA GLU A 19 2.40 -12.74 21.25
C GLU A 19 1.73 -11.37 21.29
N ILE A 20 0.46 -11.30 20.92
CA ILE A 20 -0.19 -10.06 20.52
C ILE A 20 -1.34 -9.79 21.47
N ASN A 21 -1.37 -8.58 21.99
CA ASN A 21 -2.60 -7.86 22.27
C ASN A 21 -3.63 -8.17 21.17
N ALA A 22 -4.88 -8.42 21.53
CA ALA A 22 -5.95 -8.79 20.60
C ALA A 22 -5.92 -7.94 19.32
N PRO A 23 -6.05 -8.55 18.12
CA PRO A 23 -5.92 -7.81 16.86
C PRO A 23 -6.94 -6.67 16.79
N VAL A 24 -6.49 -5.52 16.29
CA VAL A 24 -7.35 -4.34 16.08
C VAL A 24 -8.37 -4.62 14.99
N VAL A 25 -7.95 -5.33 13.93
CA VAL A 25 -8.80 -5.79 12.84
C VAL A 25 -8.68 -7.30 12.72
N LEU A 26 -9.80 -8.01 12.80
CA LEU A 26 -9.87 -9.45 12.55
C LEU A 26 -10.99 -9.74 11.55
N LEU A 27 -10.64 -10.37 10.45
CA LEU A 27 -11.54 -10.92 9.47
C LEU A 27 -11.40 -12.44 9.45
N GLU A 28 -12.53 -13.15 9.50
CA GLU A 28 -12.58 -14.61 9.49
C GLU A 28 -13.47 -15.07 8.33
N ASN A 29 -12.87 -15.59 7.25
CA ASN A 29 -13.52 -16.09 6.03
C ASN A 29 -14.53 -15.10 5.42
N VAL A 30 -14.16 -13.82 5.38
CA VAL A 30 -15.04 -12.73 4.93
C VAL A 30 -15.17 -12.76 3.41
N SER A 31 -16.42 -12.85 2.93
CA SER A 31 -16.75 -12.70 1.52
C SER A 31 -17.76 -11.59 1.30
N LYS A 32 -17.67 -10.93 0.14
CA LYS A 32 -18.65 -9.93 -0.32
C LYS A 32 -18.99 -10.13 -1.78
N THR A 33 -20.29 -10.30 -2.03
CA THR A 33 -20.83 -10.48 -3.37
C THR A 33 -21.81 -9.36 -3.72
N TYR A 34 -21.81 -8.94 -4.99
CA TYR A 34 -22.77 -8.03 -5.60
C TYR A 34 -23.42 -8.75 -6.78
N GLY A 35 -24.57 -9.36 -6.53
CA GLY A 35 -25.20 -10.23 -7.51
C GLY A 35 -24.29 -11.40 -7.89
N LYS A 36 -23.80 -11.43 -9.12
CA LYS A 36 -22.87 -12.48 -9.61
C LYS A 36 -21.40 -12.15 -9.43
N ILE A 37 -21.07 -10.92 -8.97
CA ILE A 37 -19.67 -10.46 -8.83
C ILE A 37 -19.21 -10.77 -7.42
N HIS A 38 -18.13 -11.53 -7.29
CA HIS A 38 -17.43 -11.78 -6.04
C HIS A 38 -16.36 -10.70 -5.86
N ALA A 39 -16.68 -9.66 -5.08
CA ALA A 39 -15.75 -8.55 -4.82
C ALA A 39 -14.69 -8.90 -3.79
N LEU A 40 -15.02 -9.78 -2.82
CA LEU A 40 -14.08 -10.40 -1.89
C LEU A 40 -14.49 -11.85 -1.66
N SER A 41 -13.51 -12.75 -1.55
CA SER A 41 -13.72 -14.19 -1.40
C SER A 41 -12.82 -14.71 -0.26
N GLU A 42 -13.45 -15.15 0.83
CA GLU A 42 -12.84 -15.89 1.96
C GLU A 42 -11.60 -15.18 2.57
N ILE A 43 -11.66 -13.85 2.71
CA ILE A 43 -10.56 -13.08 3.30
C ILE A 43 -10.46 -13.42 4.79
N THR A 44 -9.31 -13.96 5.21
CA THR A 44 -8.93 -14.14 6.60
C THR A 44 -7.69 -13.31 6.88
N LEU A 45 -7.78 -12.36 7.81
CA LEU A 45 -6.77 -11.34 8.05
C LEU A 45 -6.82 -10.87 9.51
N ALA A 46 -5.68 -10.81 10.17
CA ALA A 46 -5.52 -10.22 11.50
C ALA A 46 -4.46 -9.12 11.45
N LEU A 47 -4.80 -7.91 11.89
CA LEU A 47 -3.91 -6.73 11.86
C LEU A 47 -3.87 -6.07 13.23
N SER A 48 -2.68 -5.65 13.64
CA SER A 48 -2.41 -4.99 14.92
C SER A 48 -1.22 -4.06 14.77
N GLY A 49 -1.31 -2.85 15.31
CA GLY A 49 -0.20 -1.91 15.46
C GLY A 49 0.64 -1.63 14.18
N GLY A 50 1.15 -0.42 14.07
CA GLY A 50 1.99 -0.03 12.94
C GLY A 50 1.25 0.18 11.63
N VAL A 51 2.01 0.34 10.55
CA VAL A 51 1.45 0.61 9.21
C VAL A 51 1.41 -0.68 8.40
N THR A 52 0.27 -0.97 7.77
CA THR A 52 0.09 -2.08 6.83
C THR A 52 -0.35 -1.53 5.48
N GLY A 53 0.40 -1.83 4.42
CA GLY A 53 0.07 -1.50 3.04
C GLY A 53 -0.90 -2.52 2.44
N ILE A 54 -2.00 -2.05 1.86
CA ILE A 54 -2.96 -2.87 1.13
C ILE A 54 -2.74 -2.67 -0.37
N LEU A 55 -2.06 -3.61 -0.98
CA LEU A 55 -1.67 -3.57 -2.39
C LEU A 55 -2.64 -4.35 -3.26
N GLY A 56 -2.86 -3.87 -4.46
CA GLY A 56 -3.65 -4.55 -5.48
C GLY A 56 -4.00 -3.63 -6.64
N MET A 57 -4.19 -4.20 -7.82
CA MET A 57 -4.63 -3.48 -9.00
C MET A 57 -6.04 -2.89 -8.80
N ASN A 58 -6.46 -2.03 -9.73
CA ASN A 58 -7.82 -1.53 -9.73
C ASN A 58 -8.82 -2.70 -9.85
N GLY A 59 -9.86 -2.70 -9.00
CA GLY A 59 -10.82 -3.81 -8.94
C GLY A 59 -10.38 -5.01 -8.06
N ALA A 60 -9.19 -5.00 -7.46
CA ALA A 60 -8.72 -6.10 -6.59
C ALA A 60 -9.55 -6.30 -5.31
N GLY A 61 -10.42 -5.35 -4.94
CA GLY A 61 -11.26 -5.43 -3.75
C GLY A 61 -10.87 -4.51 -2.60
N LYS A 62 -9.83 -3.67 -2.74
CA LYS A 62 -9.31 -2.77 -1.67
C LYS A 62 -10.42 -1.89 -1.07
N SER A 63 -11.10 -1.09 -1.88
CA SER A 63 -12.17 -0.21 -1.40
C SER A 63 -13.39 -0.98 -0.87
N THR A 64 -13.65 -2.20 -1.37
CA THR A 64 -14.69 -3.09 -0.79
C THR A 64 -14.29 -3.54 0.60
N LEU A 65 -13.03 -3.94 0.80
CA LEU A 65 -12.48 -4.29 2.12
C LEU A 65 -12.62 -3.12 3.09
N PHE A 66 -12.21 -1.92 2.70
CA PHE A 66 -12.33 -0.73 3.54
C PHE A 66 -13.78 -0.36 3.86
N ASN A 67 -14.69 -0.45 2.88
CA ASN A 67 -16.11 -0.21 3.12
C ASN A 67 -16.75 -1.23 4.08
N LEU A 68 -16.27 -2.47 4.09
CA LEU A 68 -16.67 -3.48 5.10
C LEU A 68 -16.16 -3.10 6.49
N LEU A 69 -14.89 -2.70 6.61
CA LEU A 69 -14.30 -2.25 7.88
C LEU A 69 -14.99 -1.00 8.41
N MET A 70 -15.41 -0.09 7.53
CA MET A 70 -16.13 1.15 7.90
C MET A 70 -17.64 0.92 8.16
N GLY A 71 -18.13 -0.31 8.10
CA GLY A 71 -19.54 -0.60 8.29
C GLY A 71 -20.48 -0.06 7.21
N LYS A 72 -19.95 0.50 6.12
CA LYS A 72 -20.73 0.94 4.97
C LYS A 72 -21.35 -0.23 4.21
N LEU A 73 -20.73 -1.40 4.30
CA LEU A 73 -21.16 -2.64 3.68
C LEU A 73 -21.17 -3.76 4.72
N LYS A 74 -22.19 -4.62 4.66
CA LYS A 74 -22.24 -5.86 5.44
C LYS A 74 -21.58 -6.99 4.64
N PRO A 75 -20.77 -7.88 5.27
CA PRO A 75 -20.25 -9.07 4.60
C PRO A 75 -21.39 -9.99 4.14
N SER A 76 -21.18 -10.71 3.03
CA SER A 76 -22.12 -11.73 2.57
C SER A 76 -21.96 -13.03 3.37
N SER A 77 -20.74 -13.33 3.82
CA SER A 77 -20.40 -14.42 4.73
C SER A 77 -19.15 -14.08 5.53
N GLY A 78 -18.86 -14.87 6.56
CA GLY A 78 -17.75 -14.66 7.47
C GLY A 78 -18.05 -13.66 8.59
N SER A 79 -17.02 -13.32 9.38
CA SER A 79 -17.13 -12.41 10.52
C SER A 79 -16.05 -11.34 10.50
N ILE A 80 -16.40 -10.15 11.01
CA ILE A 80 -15.49 -9.01 11.18
C ILE A 80 -15.53 -8.63 12.66
N LYS A 81 -14.34 -8.46 13.26
CA LYS A 81 -14.20 -7.88 14.59
C LYS A 81 -13.24 -6.69 14.52
N LEU A 82 -13.65 -5.59 15.12
CA LEU A 82 -12.86 -4.39 15.31
C LEU A 82 -12.64 -4.21 16.81
N PHE A 83 -11.38 -4.15 17.23
CA PHE A 83 -11.03 -4.10 18.66
C PHE A 83 -11.71 -5.26 19.46
N GLY A 84 -11.75 -6.46 18.88
CA GLY A 84 -12.38 -7.64 19.46
C GLY A 84 -13.92 -7.65 19.42
N THR A 85 -14.57 -6.60 18.92
CA THR A 85 -16.04 -6.41 18.91
C THR A 85 -16.61 -6.57 17.50
N ASP A 86 -17.73 -7.29 17.35
CA ASP A 86 -18.51 -7.32 16.11
C ASP A 86 -19.21 -5.96 15.91
N PRO A 87 -18.79 -5.16 14.92
CA PRO A 87 -19.29 -3.79 14.74
C PRO A 87 -20.76 -3.72 14.29
N TRP A 88 -21.33 -4.82 13.80
CA TRP A 88 -22.74 -4.92 13.44
C TRP A 88 -23.66 -5.17 14.64
N LYS A 89 -23.09 -5.69 15.74
CA LYS A 89 -23.81 -5.86 17.01
C LYS A 89 -23.59 -4.68 17.94
N ASN A 90 -22.41 -4.07 17.91
CA ASN A 90 -22.05 -2.92 18.71
C ASN A 90 -21.22 -1.93 17.89
N PRO A 91 -21.74 -0.73 17.56
CA PRO A 91 -21.05 0.25 16.73
C PRO A 91 -19.96 1.05 17.48
N ALA A 92 -19.76 0.85 18.77
CA ALA A 92 -18.78 1.59 19.58
C ALA A 92 -17.36 1.62 18.98
N PRO A 93 -16.85 0.55 18.31
CA PRO A 93 -15.55 0.58 17.64
C PRO A 93 -15.37 1.73 16.65
N TYR A 94 -16.43 2.17 15.98
CA TYR A 94 -16.32 3.24 14.97
C TYR A 94 -15.88 4.59 15.54
N ALA A 95 -16.13 4.85 16.84
CA ALA A 95 -15.64 6.07 17.50
C ALA A 95 -14.09 6.15 17.57
N LYS A 96 -13.41 5.02 17.39
CA LYS A 96 -11.94 4.90 17.43
C LYS A 96 -11.31 4.76 16.03
N ILE A 97 -12.06 5.04 14.97
CA ILE A 97 -11.61 4.86 13.59
C ILE A 97 -11.60 6.19 12.85
N GLY A 98 -10.45 6.52 12.26
CA GLY A 98 -10.32 7.59 11.28
C GLY A 98 -10.34 7.01 9.87
N PHE A 99 -11.11 7.59 8.95
CA PHE A 99 -11.19 7.12 7.57
C PHE A 99 -11.02 8.24 6.55
N VAL A 100 -10.13 8.03 5.61
CA VAL A 100 -9.92 8.90 4.44
C VAL A 100 -10.29 8.11 3.20
N PRO A 101 -11.46 8.35 2.59
CA PRO A 101 -11.83 7.73 1.32
C PRO A 101 -11.02 8.31 0.15
N GLU A 102 -10.87 7.53 -0.91
CA GLU A 102 -10.23 7.97 -2.16
C GLU A 102 -10.89 9.25 -2.69
N HIS A 103 -12.22 9.24 -2.80
CA HIS A 103 -13.01 10.35 -3.32
C HIS A 103 -13.85 10.96 -2.20
N GLU A 104 -13.53 12.18 -1.82
CA GLU A 104 -14.29 12.99 -0.89
C GLU A 104 -14.40 14.42 -1.40
N LYS A 105 -15.63 14.95 -1.42
CA LYS A 105 -15.86 16.35 -1.74
C LYS A 105 -15.82 17.17 -0.45
N MET A 106 -14.86 18.08 -0.38
CA MET A 106 -14.82 19.10 0.66
C MET A 106 -15.51 20.38 0.19
N HIS A 107 -16.00 21.16 1.14
CA HIS A 107 -16.61 22.46 0.83
C HIS A 107 -15.54 23.51 0.55
N ASP A 108 -15.38 23.88 -0.71
CA ASP A 108 -14.34 24.79 -1.20
C ASP A 108 -14.37 26.20 -0.55
N TRP A 109 -15.53 26.64 -0.09
CA TRP A 109 -15.73 27.91 0.60
C TRP A 109 -15.30 27.92 2.07
N MET A 110 -15.15 26.74 2.68
CA MET A 110 -14.70 26.61 4.08
C MET A 110 -13.17 26.78 4.16
N THR A 111 -12.70 27.27 5.31
CA THR A 111 -11.28 27.18 5.67
C THR A 111 -10.96 25.76 6.17
N ALA A 112 -9.69 25.33 6.08
CA ALA A 112 -9.29 24.02 6.61
C ALA A 112 -9.57 23.93 8.12
N HIS A 113 -9.24 24.97 8.88
CA HIS A 113 -9.54 25.04 10.32
C HIS A 113 -11.04 24.94 10.58
N GLY A 114 -11.88 25.69 9.84
CA GLY A 114 -13.34 25.62 9.98
C GLY A 114 -13.92 24.25 9.65
N PHE A 115 -13.39 23.59 8.62
CA PHE A 115 -13.79 22.24 8.23
C PHE A 115 -13.45 21.22 9.32
N VAL A 116 -12.20 21.18 9.77
CA VAL A 116 -11.73 20.24 10.81
C VAL A 116 -12.45 20.50 12.14
N SER A 117 -12.60 21.76 12.57
CA SER A 117 -13.35 22.11 13.79
C SER A 117 -14.82 21.69 13.72
N LEU A 118 -15.46 21.76 12.55
CA LEU A 118 -16.85 21.30 12.39
C LEU A 118 -16.95 19.81 12.70
N PHE A 119 -16.05 18.98 12.14
CA PHE A 119 -16.06 17.55 12.38
C PHE A 119 -15.69 17.21 13.83
N ALA A 120 -14.77 17.95 14.44
CA ALA A 120 -14.47 17.83 15.88
C ALA A 120 -15.74 18.01 16.73
N ARG A 121 -16.55 19.03 16.41
CA ARG A 121 -17.83 19.27 17.08
C ARG A 121 -18.87 18.19 16.81
N LEU A 122 -18.95 17.67 15.58
CA LEU A 122 -19.85 16.56 15.25
C LEU A 122 -19.50 15.28 16.01
N ASN A 123 -18.24 15.14 16.40
CA ASN A 123 -17.75 14.06 17.24
C ASN A 123 -17.90 14.33 18.75
N GLY A 124 -18.56 15.42 19.14
CA GLY A 124 -18.96 15.68 20.52
C GLY A 124 -18.07 16.66 21.29
N LEU A 125 -17.01 17.22 20.67
CA LEU A 125 -16.18 18.25 21.32
C LEU A 125 -16.96 19.57 21.44
N THR A 126 -16.71 20.30 22.50
CA THR A 126 -17.19 21.68 22.65
C THR A 126 -16.54 22.59 21.59
N ARG A 127 -17.03 23.81 21.45
CA ARG A 127 -16.50 24.76 20.45
C ARG A 127 -15.02 25.07 20.66
N ASP A 128 -14.61 25.23 21.92
CA ASP A 128 -13.24 25.61 22.24
C ASP A 128 -12.29 24.41 22.14
N GLU A 129 -12.69 23.23 22.61
CA GLU A 129 -11.94 21.99 22.41
C GLU A 129 -11.78 21.67 20.91
N ALA A 130 -12.83 21.84 20.11
CA ALA A 130 -12.77 21.59 18.66
C ALA A 130 -11.80 22.54 17.92
N ARG A 131 -11.61 23.77 18.41
CA ARG A 131 -10.61 24.70 17.86
C ARG A 131 -9.20 24.27 18.18
N VAL A 132 -8.94 23.93 19.44
CA VAL A 132 -7.64 23.43 19.89
C VAL A 132 -7.28 22.14 19.16
N GLU A 133 -8.24 21.23 19.00
CA GLU A 133 -8.02 19.98 18.30
C GLU A 133 -7.78 20.20 16.79
N ALA A 134 -8.49 21.14 16.17
CA ALA A 134 -8.24 21.49 14.77
C ALA A 134 -6.84 22.07 14.57
N ASP A 135 -6.38 22.94 15.46
CA ASP A 135 -5.00 23.46 15.41
C ASP A 135 -3.99 22.33 15.56
N ARG A 136 -4.18 21.43 16.52
CA ARG A 136 -3.30 20.27 16.75
C ARG A 136 -3.16 19.37 15.52
N VAL A 137 -4.28 18.96 14.92
CA VAL A 137 -4.22 18.03 13.79
C VAL A 137 -3.79 18.69 12.49
N LEU A 138 -4.07 20.00 12.30
CA LEU A 138 -3.57 20.76 11.15
C LEU A 138 -2.07 21.03 11.24
N ASP A 139 -1.55 21.26 12.45
CA ASP A 139 -0.12 21.33 12.70
C ASP A 139 0.58 20.00 12.39
N PHE A 140 0.04 18.90 12.89
CA PHE A 140 0.56 17.56 12.64
C PHE A 140 0.69 17.22 11.14
N VAL A 141 -0.25 17.68 10.29
CA VAL A 141 -0.18 17.48 8.85
C VAL A 141 0.55 18.60 8.10
N GLY A 142 1.13 19.59 8.81
CA GLY A 142 1.90 20.69 8.24
C GLY A 142 1.07 21.68 7.43
N LEU A 143 -0.08 22.09 7.97
CA LEU A 143 -0.99 23.07 7.34
C LEU A 143 -1.24 24.31 8.21
N THR A 144 -0.49 24.54 9.29
CA THR A 144 -0.66 25.65 10.25
C THR A 144 -0.73 27.00 9.56
N ASP A 145 0.26 27.34 8.71
CA ASP A 145 0.38 28.66 8.06
C ASP A 145 -0.78 28.98 7.08
N VAL A 146 -1.50 27.97 6.68
CA VAL A 146 -2.58 28.09 5.68
C VAL A 146 -3.94 27.68 6.24
N ALA A 147 -4.03 27.27 7.49
CA ALA A 147 -5.24 26.73 8.13
C ALA A 147 -6.49 27.58 7.94
N HIS A 148 -6.35 28.91 7.93
CA HIS A 148 -7.43 29.87 7.77
C HIS A 148 -7.71 30.31 6.32
N LYS A 149 -6.98 29.74 5.32
CA LYS A 149 -7.29 29.95 3.90
C LYS A 149 -8.37 28.97 3.44
N GLN A 150 -9.17 29.39 2.46
CA GLN A 150 -10.22 28.54 1.89
C GLN A 150 -9.64 27.30 1.20
N ILE A 151 -10.27 26.14 1.43
CA ILE A 151 -9.89 24.84 0.83
C ILE A 151 -9.90 24.90 -0.69
N GLY A 152 -10.78 25.71 -1.29
CA GLY A 152 -10.83 25.93 -2.73
C GLY A 152 -9.51 26.42 -3.36
N ARG A 153 -8.64 27.03 -2.57
CA ARG A 153 -7.30 27.52 -3.00
C ARG A 153 -6.17 26.52 -2.78
N TYR A 154 -6.48 25.34 -2.24
CA TYR A 154 -5.47 24.33 -1.89
C TYR A 154 -5.09 23.48 -3.10
N SER A 155 -3.81 23.10 -3.18
CA SER A 155 -3.36 22.03 -4.06
C SER A 155 -4.01 20.70 -3.70
N LYS A 156 -3.96 19.71 -4.59
CA LYS A 156 -4.50 18.37 -4.31
C LYS A 156 -3.85 17.75 -3.08
N GLY A 157 -2.52 17.86 -2.93
CA GLY A 157 -1.79 17.37 -1.75
C GLY A 157 -2.15 18.11 -0.46
N MET A 158 -2.43 19.42 -0.50
CA MET A 158 -2.94 20.15 0.67
C MET A 158 -4.35 19.67 1.05
N ARG A 159 -5.25 19.49 0.08
CA ARG A 159 -6.59 18.94 0.32
C ARG A 159 -6.51 17.54 0.94
N GLN A 160 -5.62 16.69 0.45
CA GLN A 160 -5.43 15.34 1.00
C GLN A 160 -4.97 15.40 2.46
N ARG A 161 -4.06 16.32 2.80
CA ARG A 161 -3.64 16.53 4.19
C ARG A 161 -4.77 17.04 5.10
N VAL A 162 -5.69 17.87 4.59
CA VAL A 162 -6.91 18.25 5.32
C VAL A 162 -7.80 17.04 5.61
N LYS A 163 -7.97 16.12 4.65
CA LYS A 163 -8.72 14.87 4.88
C LYS A 163 -8.08 14.02 5.97
N ILE A 164 -6.74 13.92 5.97
CA ILE A 164 -6.02 13.19 7.01
C ILE A 164 -6.21 13.87 8.36
N ALA A 165 -6.07 15.21 8.44
CA ALA A 165 -6.34 15.96 9.67
C ALA A 165 -7.75 15.72 10.19
N HIS A 166 -8.77 15.76 9.32
CA HIS A 166 -10.14 15.43 9.65
C HIS A 166 -10.30 14.02 10.24
N ALA A 167 -9.65 13.03 9.66
CA ALA A 167 -9.70 11.65 10.14
C ALA A 167 -9.03 11.47 11.52
N LEU A 168 -8.13 12.38 11.93
CA LEU A 168 -7.39 12.32 13.19
C LEU A 168 -8.07 13.03 14.37
N VAL A 169 -9.16 13.76 14.14
CA VAL A 169 -9.83 14.63 15.12
C VAL A 169 -10.23 13.91 16.41
N ASN A 170 -10.54 12.62 16.36
CA ASN A 170 -10.97 11.84 17.53
C ASN A 170 -9.84 11.00 18.14
N ASP A 171 -8.60 11.31 17.82
CA ASP A 171 -7.45 10.53 18.24
C ASP A 171 -7.63 9.01 18.00
N PRO A 172 -7.89 8.59 16.76
CA PRO A 172 -8.26 7.22 16.45
C PRO A 172 -7.14 6.21 16.70
N ASP A 173 -7.50 5.00 17.14
CA ASP A 173 -6.58 3.87 17.29
C ASP A 173 -6.36 3.14 15.94
N LEU A 174 -7.36 3.18 15.03
CA LEU A 174 -7.29 2.64 13.69
C LEU A 174 -7.50 3.76 12.66
N ILE A 175 -6.59 3.87 11.71
CA ILE A 175 -6.66 4.86 10.62
C ILE A 175 -6.65 4.12 9.30
N VAL A 176 -7.65 4.38 8.45
CA VAL A 176 -7.78 3.74 7.13
C VAL A 176 -7.72 4.81 6.06
N LEU A 177 -6.75 4.68 5.14
CA LEU A 177 -6.45 5.65 4.10
C LEU A 177 -6.58 4.95 2.73
N ASP A 178 -7.60 5.32 1.96
CA ASP A 178 -7.84 4.75 0.63
C ASP A 178 -7.18 5.62 -0.44
N GLU A 179 -6.13 5.10 -1.09
CA GLU A 179 -5.32 5.75 -2.12
C GLU A 179 -4.86 7.19 -1.75
N PRO A 180 -4.27 7.42 -0.56
CA PRO A 180 -3.99 8.77 -0.05
C PRO A 180 -2.97 9.57 -0.86
N LEU A 181 -2.16 8.92 -1.68
CA LEU A 181 -1.09 9.53 -2.48
C LEU A 181 -1.52 9.84 -3.92
N GLN A 182 -2.71 9.36 -4.32
CA GLN A 182 -3.16 9.45 -5.70
C GLN A 182 -3.28 10.90 -6.20
N GLY A 183 -2.55 11.19 -7.30
CA GLY A 183 -2.54 12.49 -7.96
C GLY A 183 -1.94 13.63 -7.16
N CYS A 184 -1.19 13.34 -6.10
CA CYS A 184 -0.34 14.29 -5.41
C CYS A 184 0.98 14.50 -6.17
N ASP A 185 1.54 15.70 -6.09
CA ASP A 185 2.90 15.98 -6.56
C ASP A 185 3.95 15.28 -5.67
N PRO A 186 5.20 15.11 -6.12
CA PRO A 186 6.23 14.37 -5.39
C PRO A 186 6.50 14.90 -3.97
N LEU A 187 6.46 16.21 -3.76
CA LEU A 187 6.69 16.83 -2.45
C LEU A 187 5.52 16.52 -1.49
N ALA A 188 4.29 16.67 -1.99
CA ALA A 188 3.11 16.35 -1.21
C ALA A 188 3.06 14.85 -0.84
N ARG A 189 3.42 13.94 -1.78
CA ARG A 189 3.53 12.49 -1.50
C ARG A 189 4.50 12.23 -0.36
N THR A 190 5.72 12.80 -0.42
CA THR A 190 6.73 12.63 0.64
C THR A 190 6.21 13.13 2.00
N THR A 191 5.53 14.28 2.02
CA THR A 191 4.94 14.82 3.25
C THR A 191 3.88 13.87 3.83
N ILE A 192 2.97 13.37 3.00
CA ILE A 192 1.91 12.43 3.42
C ILE A 192 2.50 11.11 3.91
N MET A 193 3.50 10.56 3.20
CA MET A 193 4.20 9.35 3.63
C MET A 193 4.85 9.51 5.01
N ASN A 194 5.43 10.68 5.29
CA ASN A 194 6.01 10.99 6.61
C ASN A 194 4.93 11.01 7.70
N VAL A 195 3.78 11.66 7.45
CA VAL A 195 2.63 11.67 8.37
C VAL A 195 2.17 10.23 8.67
N ILE A 196 2.02 9.38 7.65
CA ILE A 196 1.61 7.98 7.82
C ILE A 196 2.62 7.21 8.68
N ARG A 197 3.93 7.37 8.42
CA ARG A 197 4.98 6.71 9.22
C ARG A 197 4.96 7.16 10.68
N GLU A 198 4.80 8.45 10.93
CA GLU A 198 4.73 9.00 12.30
C GLU A 198 3.51 8.43 13.06
N LEU A 199 2.35 8.32 12.42
CA LEU A 199 1.17 7.67 13.02
C LEU A 199 1.47 6.22 13.43
N GLY A 200 2.17 5.46 12.58
CA GLY A 200 2.60 4.09 12.90
C GLY A 200 3.58 4.04 14.07
N LYS A 201 4.57 4.97 14.13
CA LYS A 201 5.53 5.07 15.25
C LYS A 201 4.85 5.46 16.57
N MET A 202 3.77 6.23 16.52
CA MET A 202 2.94 6.56 17.67
C MET A 202 2.10 5.37 18.18
N GLY A 203 2.26 4.18 17.59
CA GLY A 203 1.55 2.96 17.98
C GLY A 203 0.15 2.81 17.40
N ARG A 204 -0.25 3.70 16.48
CA ARG A 204 -1.55 3.57 15.79
C ARG A 204 -1.52 2.43 14.78
N THR A 205 -2.67 1.80 14.57
CA THR A 205 -2.87 0.86 13.46
C THR A 205 -3.26 1.67 12.22
N VAL A 206 -2.45 1.64 11.18
CA VAL A 206 -2.70 2.40 9.94
C VAL A 206 -2.80 1.43 8.77
N LEU A 207 -3.93 1.46 8.06
CA LEU A 207 -4.11 0.74 6.80
C LEU A 207 -4.05 1.74 5.65
N VAL A 208 -3.15 1.55 4.72
CA VAL A 208 -2.98 2.43 3.57
C VAL A 208 -3.07 1.63 2.28
N SER A 209 -4.02 1.95 1.40
CA SER A 209 -4.10 1.31 0.09
C SER A 209 -3.26 2.06 -0.95
N SER A 210 -2.67 1.30 -1.85
CA SER A 210 -2.10 1.79 -3.11
C SER A 210 -2.10 0.69 -4.17
N HIS A 211 -2.07 1.09 -5.43
CA HIS A 211 -1.79 0.21 -6.56
C HIS A 211 -0.33 0.36 -7.02
N ILE A 212 0.46 1.19 -6.35
CA ILE A 212 1.87 1.45 -6.64
C ILE A 212 2.72 0.89 -5.51
N LEU A 213 3.50 -0.16 -5.82
CA LEU A 213 4.34 -0.85 -4.83
C LEU A 213 5.35 0.08 -4.18
N HIS A 214 6.12 0.85 -4.97
CA HIS A 214 7.13 1.77 -4.45
C HIS A 214 6.61 2.81 -3.44
N GLU A 215 5.34 3.19 -3.53
CA GLU A 215 4.74 4.09 -2.54
C GLU A 215 4.63 3.40 -1.19
N ILE A 216 4.20 2.15 -1.18
CA ILE A 216 4.04 1.37 0.04
C ILE A 216 5.39 0.98 0.65
N GLU A 217 6.36 0.57 -0.15
CA GLU A 217 7.72 0.25 0.30
C GLU A 217 8.38 1.40 1.07
N ARG A 218 8.13 2.63 0.63
CA ARG A 218 8.61 3.83 1.31
C ARG A 218 7.91 4.12 2.62
N ILE A 219 6.80 3.46 2.92
CA ILE A 219 5.98 3.68 4.12
C ILE A 219 6.17 2.54 5.12
N THR A 220 6.10 1.29 4.66
CA THR A 220 6.10 0.09 5.50
C THR A 220 6.61 -1.13 4.76
N GLU A 221 7.15 -2.09 5.50
CA GLU A 221 7.50 -3.42 5.01
C GLU A 221 6.35 -4.43 5.17
N GLN A 222 5.31 -4.09 5.96
CA GLN A 222 4.16 -4.97 6.18
C GLN A 222 3.11 -4.75 5.12
N ILE A 223 2.79 -5.78 4.34
CA ILE A 223 1.86 -5.69 3.23
C ILE A 223 0.82 -6.79 3.22
N VAL A 224 -0.31 -6.46 2.63
CA VAL A 224 -1.40 -7.35 2.23
C VAL A 224 -1.56 -7.20 0.73
N ILE A 225 -1.44 -8.27 -0.03
CA ILE A 225 -1.66 -8.25 -1.49
C ILE A 225 -3.03 -8.85 -1.79
N LEU A 226 -3.88 -8.04 -2.43
CA LEU A 226 -5.19 -8.45 -2.92
C LEU A 226 -5.19 -8.56 -4.45
N HIS A 227 -5.78 -9.62 -4.97
CA HIS A 227 -6.00 -9.82 -6.40
C HIS A 227 -7.34 -10.52 -6.64
N ASN A 228 -8.17 -9.96 -7.53
CA ASN A 228 -9.48 -10.51 -7.88
C ASN A 228 -10.33 -10.92 -6.65
N GLY A 229 -10.32 -10.07 -5.61
CA GLY A 229 -11.06 -10.29 -4.39
C GLY A 229 -10.47 -11.34 -3.45
N ARG A 230 -9.28 -11.86 -3.68
CA ARG A 230 -8.60 -12.84 -2.83
C ARG A 230 -7.35 -12.26 -2.18
N LEU A 231 -7.03 -12.77 -1.00
CA LEU A 231 -5.77 -12.52 -0.33
C LEU A 231 -4.69 -13.42 -0.95
N LEU A 232 -3.71 -12.84 -1.64
CA LEU A 232 -2.60 -13.59 -2.23
C LEU A 232 -1.40 -13.71 -1.30
N ALA A 233 -1.07 -12.63 -0.60
CA ALA A 233 0.05 -12.61 0.34
C ALA A 233 -0.20 -11.67 1.50
N LEU A 234 0.38 -11.99 2.64
CA LEU A 234 0.37 -11.22 3.86
C LEU A 234 1.74 -11.34 4.53
N GLY A 235 2.34 -10.24 4.95
CA GLY A 235 3.57 -10.24 5.75
C GLY A 235 4.58 -9.21 5.30
N ASN A 236 5.85 -9.48 5.62
CA ASN A 236 6.96 -8.63 5.26
C ASN A 236 7.28 -8.74 3.76
N LEU A 237 7.38 -7.60 3.07
CA LEU A 237 7.64 -7.53 1.64
C LEU A 237 8.98 -8.19 1.25
N HIS A 238 10.04 -8.01 2.06
CA HIS A 238 11.32 -8.65 1.80
C HIS A 238 11.19 -10.18 1.84
N ALA A 239 10.47 -10.73 2.83
CA ALA A 239 10.24 -12.17 2.90
C ALA A 239 9.37 -12.71 1.75
N ILE A 240 8.51 -11.88 1.17
CA ILE A 240 7.76 -12.23 -0.04
C ILE A 240 8.71 -12.25 -1.25
N ARG A 241 9.58 -11.24 -1.39
CA ARG A 241 10.57 -11.16 -2.46
C ARG A 241 11.62 -12.29 -2.39
N GLU A 242 12.15 -12.60 -1.22
CA GLU A 242 13.09 -13.72 -1.04
C GLU A 242 12.53 -15.06 -1.54
N LYS A 243 11.21 -15.27 -1.44
CA LYS A 243 10.56 -16.44 -2.04
C LYS A 243 10.48 -16.38 -3.57
N MET A 244 10.59 -15.17 -4.14
CA MET A 244 10.65 -14.94 -5.58
C MET A 244 12.07 -15.07 -6.13
N ASP A 245 13.12 -15.02 -5.28
CA ASP A 245 14.54 -15.11 -5.69
C ASP A 245 14.90 -16.44 -6.38
N ASN A 246 14.04 -17.44 -6.36
CA ASN A 246 14.16 -18.63 -7.20
C ASN A 246 13.78 -18.41 -8.68
N ILE A 247 13.31 -17.19 -9.04
CA ILE A 247 12.98 -16.80 -10.40
C ILE A 247 14.02 -15.80 -10.87
N PRO A 248 14.50 -15.92 -12.12
CA PRO A 248 15.45 -14.96 -12.65
C PRO A 248 14.82 -13.54 -12.68
N HIS A 249 15.48 -12.58 -12.03
CA HIS A 249 15.16 -11.17 -12.17
C HIS A 249 15.57 -10.68 -13.55
N THR A 250 14.78 -9.76 -14.11
CA THR A 250 15.04 -9.14 -15.39
C THR A 250 15.54 -7.71 -15.20
N ILE A 251 16.73 -7.41 -15.72
CA ILE A 251 17.27 -6.06 -15.85
C ILE A 251 17.12 -5.64 -17.30
N SER A 252 16.42 -4.55 -17.56
CA SER A 252 16.24 -3.97 -18.90
C SER A 252 17.22 -2.81 -19.08
N ILE A 253 18.10 -2.89 -20.08
CA ILE A 253 19.14 -1.91 -20.33
C ILE A 253 18.93 -1.32 -21.72
N GLY A 254 18.56 -0.03 -21.76
CA GLY A 254 18.53 0.75 -22.99
C GLY A 254 19.92 1.24 -23.35
N CYS A 255 20.47 0.83 -24.51
CA CYS A 255 21.81 1.19 -24.93
C CYS A 255 21.95 1.24 -26.46
N GLU A 256 23.00 1.94 -26.97
CA GLU A 256 23.21 2.06 -28.40
C GLU A 256 23.59 0.75 -29.07
N ASN A 257 24.41 -0.08 -28.40
CA ASN A 257 24.95 -1.34 -28.92
C ASN A 257 24.66 -2.53 -28.00
N PRO A 258 23.38 -3.02 -27.91
CA PRO A 258 23.01 -4.09 -27.00
C PRO A 258 23.80 -5.39 -27.18
N LYS A 259 24.18 -5.71 -28.42
CA LYS A 259 24.94 -6.95 -28.73
C LYS A 259 26.37 -6.91 -28.23
N GLU A 260 27.02 -5.75 -28.25
CA GLU A 260 28.40 -5.62 -27.71
C GLU A 260 28.36 -5.66 -26.18
N LEU A 261 27.41 -4.92 -25.57
CA LEU A 261 27.23 -4.99 -24.13
C LEU A 261 26.89 -6.41 -23.64
N ALA A 262 26.09 -7.16 -24.39
CA ALA A 262 25.77 -8.55 -24.07
C ALA A 262 26.98 -9.47 -24.07
N LYS A 263 27.97 -9.28 -24.95
CA LYS A 263 29.22 -10.09 -24.98
C LYS A 263 30.03 -9.91 -23.69
N ASP A 264 30.02 -8.70 -23.15
CA ASP A 264 30.80 -8.39 -21.95
C ASP A 264 30.08 -8.89 -20.69
N ILE A 265 28.74 -8.87 -20.70
CA ILE A 265 27.92 -9.31 -19.58
C ILE A 265 27.75 -10.83 -19.49
N ILE A 266 27.78 -11.56 -20.63
CA ILE A 266 27.48 -13.01 -20.69
C ILE A 266 28.45 -13.88 -19.88
N ASN A 267 29.64 -13.38 -19.62
CA ASN A 267 30.66 -14.08 -18.84
C ASN A 267 30.48 -13.89 -17.32
N ASN A 268 29.52 -13.08 -16.90
CA ASN A 268 29.19 -12.90 -15.49
C ASN A 268 28.41 -14.11 -14.97
N ASN A 269 28.92 -14.77 -13.94
CA ASN A 269 28.31 -15.98 -13.36
C ASN A 269 26.91 -15.75 -12.79
N ALA A 270 26.55 -14.50 -12.48
CA ALA A 270 25.22 -14.13 -11.99
C ALA A 270 24.19 -14.02 -13.14
N VAL A 271 24.63 -14.03 -14.41
CA VAL A 271 23.73 -13.90 -15.56
C VAL A 271 23.22 -15.28 -15.98
N TYR A 272 21.90 -15.44 -15.92
CA TYR A 272 21.20 -16.65 -16.30
C TYR A 272 20.81 -16.68 -17.79
N GLY A 273 20.42 -15.52 -18.32
CA GLY A 273 19.96 -15.39 -19.69
C GLY A 273 20.04 -13.97 -20.23
N ILE A 274 20.10 -13.87 -21.55
CA ILE A 274 20.13 -12.59 -22.26
C ILE A 274 19.09 -12.63 -23.39
N SER A 275 18.32 -11.56 -23.55
CA SER A 275 17.37 -11.39 -24.66
C SER A 275 17.39 -9.96 -25.20
N PHE A 276 16.91 -9.79 -26.42
CA PHE A 276 16.87 -8.51 -27.13
C PHE A 276 15.44 -8.20 -27.57
N PRO A 277 14.62 -7.60 -26.70
CA PRO A 277 13.22 -7.30 -27.03
C PRO A 277 13.08 -6.22 -28.10
N ARG A 278 14.07 -5.32 -28.20
CA ARG A 278 14.19 -4.28 -29.23
C ARG A 278 15.64 -4.12 -29.69
N SER A 279 15.85 -3.40 -30.79
CA SER A 279 17.19 -3.17 -31.37
C SER A 279 18.11 -2.32 -30.49
N ASP A 280 17.55 -1.54 -29.57
CA ASP A 280 18.20 -0.60 -28.65
C ASP A 280 18.06 -1.03 -27.18
N ASN A 281 17.60 -2.24 -26.93
CA ASN A 281 17.35 -2.74 -25.58
C ASN A 281 17.89 -4.16 -25.38
N LEU A 282 18.57 -4.36 -24.25
CA LEU A 282 19.08 -5.62 -23.75
C LEU A 282 18.32 -5.99 -22.49
N GLN A 283 17.82 -7.21 -22.40
CA GLN A 283 17.31 -7.77 -21.15
C GLN A 283 18.27 -8.84 -20.62
N VAL A 284 18.67 -8.68 -19.37
CA VAL A 284 19.55 -9.60 -18.63
C VAL A 284 18.74 -10.28 -17.56
N GLN A 285 18.73 -11.60 -17.52
CA GLN A 285 18.11 -12.39 -16.47
C GLN A 285 19.16 -12.86 -15.48
N THR A 286 18.90 -12.67 -14.19
CA THR A 286 19.82 -13.01 -13.10
C THR A 286 19.08 -13.56 -11.89
N HIS A 287 19.71 -14.49 -11.16
CA HIS A 287 19.27 -14.92 -9.84
C HIS A 287 19.90 -14.08 -8.71
N ASN A 288 20.86 -13.22 -9.03
CA ASN A 288 21.55 -12.35 -8.06
C ASN A 288 21.60 -10.91 -8.56
N LEU A 289 20.50 -10.20 -8.34
CA LEU A 289 20.31 -8.80 -8.77
C LEU A 289 21.41 -7.88 -8.19
N ASN A 290 21.76 -8.07 -6.91
CA ASN A 290 22.74 -7.24 -6.22
C ASN A 290 24.15 -7.39 -6.81
N GLU A 291 24.53 -8.58 -7.24
CA GLU A 291 25.83 -8.84 -7.88
C GLU A 291 25.92 -8.16 -9.24
N VAL A 292 24.90 -8.33 -10.08
CA VAL A 292 24.84 -7.67 -11.39
C VAL A 292 24.84 -6.15 -11.26
N HIS A 293 24.05 -5.58 -10.34
CA HIS A 293 24.01 -4.13 -10.11
C HIS A 293 25.35 -3.57 -9.62
N ARG A 294 26.12 -4.33 -8.87
CA ARG A 294 27.46 -3.92 -8.41
C ARG A 294 28.50 -3.92 -9.54
N GLU A 295 28.43 -4.90 -10.43
CA GLU A 295 29.44 -5.09 -11.47
C GLU A 295 29.11 -4.35 -12.77
N LEU A 296 27.82 -4.21 -13.10
CA LEU A 296 27.35 -3.60 -14.34
C LEU A 296 27.88 -2.16 -14.58
N PRO A 297 27.89 -1.23 -13.58
CA PRO A 297 28.42 0.11 -13.81
C PRO A 297 29.91 0.13 -14.18
N SER A 298 30.73 -0.69 -13.53
CA SER A 298 32.15 -0.79 -13.82
C SER A 298 32.40 -1.32 -15.26
N LEU A 299 31.67 -2.37 -15.64
CA LEU A 299 31.72 -2.96 -16.96
C LEU A 299 31.32 -1.99 -18.07
N ILE A 300 30.24 -1.20 -17.84
CA ILE A 300 29.77 -0.17 -18.79
C ILE A 300 30.84 0.91 -19.00
N VAL A 301 31.45 1.39 -17.92
CA VAL A 301 32.46 2.47 -17.99
C VAL A 301 33.77 1.99 -18.58
N GLU A 302 34.28 0.82 -18.16
CA GLU A 302 35.53 0.28 -18.61
C GLU A 302 35.54 -0.05 -20.12
N ASN A 303 34.44 -0.56 -20.65
CA ASN A 303 34.30 -0.93 -22.06
C ASN A 303 33.68 0.20 -22.93
N GLY A 304 33.37 1.36 -22.34
CA GLY A 304 32.91 2.54 -23.08
C GLY A 304 31.49 2.41 -23.66
N HIS A 305 30.63 1.60 -23.06
CA HIS A 305 29.24 1.46 -23.52
C HIS A 305 28.39 2.69 -23.22
N ILE A 306 27.57 3.12 -24.19
CA ILE A 306 26.61 4.20 -24.01
C ILE A 306 25.26 3.59 -23.58
N VAL A 307 24.93 3.76 -22.31
CA VAL A 307 23.69 3.28 -21.70
C VAL A 307 22.77 4.48 -21.43
N ASN A 308 21.53 4.39 -21.89
CA ASN A 308 20.51 5.45 -21.77
C ASN A 308 19.57 5.22 -20.58
N SER A 309 19.27 3.97 -20.25
CA SER A 309 18.45 3.58 -19.13
C SER A 309 18.82 2.22 -18.57
N ILE A 310 18.61 2.03 -17.27
CA ILE A 310 18.65 0.72 -16.59
C ILE A 310 17.40 0.66 -15.73
N ASP A 311 16.53 -0.30 -16.01
CA ASP A 311 15.26 -0.50 -15.35
C ASP A 311 15.12 -1.95 -14.88
N ASN A 312 14.46 -2.16 -13.76
CA ASN A 312 14.09 -3.48 -13.25
C ASN A 312 12.57 -3.67 -13.41
N PRO A 313 12.10 -4.20 -14.55
CA PRO A 313 10.67 -4.37 -14.79
C PRO A 313 9.99 -5.31 -13.78
N ASP A 314 10.74 -6.20 -13.13
CA ASP A 314 10.19 -7.18 -12.19
C ASP A 314 9.98 -6.63 -10.77
N ASP A 315 10.37 -5.38 -10.51
CA ASP A 315 10.21 -4.73 -9.19
C ASP A 315 8.83 -4.08 -8.99
N ASP A 316 7.92 -4.19 -9.94
CA ASP A 316 6.57 -3.62 -9.83
C ASP A 316 5.55 -4.61 -9.24
N LEU A 317 4.38 -4.07 -8.88
CA LEU A 317 3.29 -4.87 -8.32
C LEU A 317 2.77 -5.92 -9.32
N GLU A 318 2.79 -5.62 -10.61
CA GLU A 318 2.29 -6.51 -11.67
C GLU A 318 3.15 -7.77 -11.76
N SER A 319 4.47 -7.63 -11.68
CA SER A 319 5.43 -8.74 -11.66
C SER A 319 5.26 -9.63 -10.44
N ILE A 320 5.07 -9.03 -9.25
CA ILE A 320 4.76 -9.80 -8.03
C ILE A 320 3.43 -10.55 -8.18
N LEU A 321 2.40 -9.90 -8.74
CA LEU A 321 1.12 -10.55 -8.98
C LEU A 321 1.24 -11.70 -9.98
N ASN A 322 1.95 -11.49 -11.09
CA ASN A 322 2.21 -12.53 -12.10
C ASN A 322 2.90 -13.75 -11.47
N TYR A 323 3.88 -13.51 -10.61
CA TYR A 323 4.55 -14.57 -9.87
C TYR A 323 3.59 -15.33 -8.96
N LEU A 324 2.88 -14.60 -8.08
CA LEU A 324 1.98 -15.20 -7.09
C LEU A 324 0.80 -15.94 -7.72
N THR A 325 0.42 -15.58 -8.95
CA THR A 325 -0.68 -16.22 -9.71
C THR A 325 -0.20 -17.28 -10.70
N GLY A 326 1.10 -17.57 -10.76
CA GLY A 326 1.68 -18.55 -11.69
C GLY A 326 1.64 -18.11 -13.16
N GLY A 327 1.72 -16.80 -13.44
CA GLY A 327 1.74 -16.24 -14.80
C GLY A 327 0.38 -16.16 -15.50
N PHE A 328 -0.72 -16.36 -14.77
CA PHE A 328 -2.09 -16.26 -15.31
C PHE A 328 -2.71 -14.86 -15.10
N VAL A 329 -1.97 -13.79 -15.35
CA VAL A 329 -2.57 -12.45 -15.46
C VAL A 329 -2.68 -12.12 -16.95
N SER A 330 -3.85 -12.36 -17.50
CA SER A 330 -4.25 -11.89 -18.85
C SER A 330 -5.21 -10.72 -18.72
#